data_7cff5662a3008b8bfdeab6faf7f77756
#
_entry.id   7cff5662a3008b8bfdeab6faf7f77756
#
_cell.length_a   1.000
_cell.length_b   1.000
_cell.length_c   1.000
_cell.angle_alpha   90.00
_cell.angle_beta   90.00
_cell.angle_gamma   90.00
#
_symmetry.space_group_name_H-M   'P 1'
#
loop_
_entity.id
_entity.type
_entity.pdbx_description
1 polymer ?
#
loop_
_entity_poly.entity_id
_entity_poly.type
_entity_poly.pdbx_seq_one_letter_code
_entity_poly.pdbx_strand_id
1 'polypeptide(L)'
;MDGAIFSFNNIFVNTNKLSFTAWQRFAMYEFGMGLPGKLASQFDNLTPSQGLSLVLAHFSANPAPSEKASMIAEWQKFLNEEADSLSEKDQLPGIKRLLLNLYDHYVKIAVLDANGDVQNVLKQIDLDNYVDSIVKTNDKENPYLTAVNQLNLIGANCIGVGTTAHDIENIHHISAIAIGVGDAKTLANADYQVVQVGDLRYPMLQKIWEDKQ
;
A
#
# COMPACT_ATOMS: atom_id res chain seq x y z
N MET A 1 5.37 14.83 -17.50
CA MET A 1 4.77 14.16 -16.33
C MET A 1 5.00 15.04 -15.11
N ASP A 2 3.93 15.54 -14.49
CA ASP A 2 4.03 16.53 -13.41
C ASP A 2 3.85 15.92 -12.03
N GLY A 3 3.16 14.78 -11.94
CA GLY A 3 2.88 14.09 -10.68
C GLY A 3 2.95 12.58 -10.73
N ALA A 4 3.26 11.98 -9.58
CA ALA A 4 3.22 10.55 -9.33
C ALA A 4 2.48 10.29 -8.02
N ILE A 5 1.40 9.50 -8.08
CA ILE A 5 0.55 9.20 -6.94
C ILE A 5 0.65 7.71 -6.65
N PHE A 6 1.05 7.37 -5.43
CA PHE A 6 1.31 6.01 -5.02
C PHE A 6 0.28 5.51 -4.00
N SER A 7 -0.29 4.32 -4.20
CA SER A 7 -0.81 3.59 -3.05
C SER A 7 0.35 3.21 -2.13
N PHE A 8 0.09 3.05 -0.82
CA PHE A 8 1.17 2.76 0.13
C PHE A 8 1.52 1.27 0.17
N ASN A 9 0.50 0.43 0.17
CA ASN A 9 0.62 -1.00 0.43
C ASN A 9 1.50 -1.72 -0.60
N ASN A 10 2.49 -2.47 -0.12
CA ASN A 10 3.41 -3.28 -0.93
C ASN A 10 4.17 -2.49 -2.03
N ILE A 11 4.31 -1.17 -1.84
CA ILE A 11 5.13 -0.28 -2.67
C ILE A 11 6.29 0.30 -1.85
N PHE A 12 6.04 0.76 -0.63
CA PHE A 12 7.05 1.33 0.25
C PHE A 12 7.67 0.29 1.18
N VAL A 13 6.83 -0.52 1.81
CA VAL A 13 7.19 -1.62 2.70
C VAL A 13 6.32 -2.84 2.39
N ASN A 14 6.74 -4.02 2.82
CA ASN A 14 5.95 -5.24 2.67
C ASN A 14 4.84 -5.29 3.74
N THR A 15 3.71 -4.64 3.44
CA THR A 15 2.57 -4.57 4.37
C THR A 15 1.89 -5.92 4.58
N ASN A 16 1.94 -6.84 3.62
CA ASN A 16 1.44 -8.21 3.80
C ASN A 16 2.23 -8.95 4.88
N LYS A 17 3.57 -8.81 4.87
CA LYS A 17 4.43 -9.39 5.92
C LYS A 17 4.15 -8.78 7.28
N LEU A 18 4.00 -7.45 7.38
CA LEU A 18 3.66 -6.78 8.64
C LEU A 18 2.33 -7.28 9.19
N SER A 19 1.29 -7.28 8.36
CA SER A 19 -0.03 -7.76 8.72
C SER A 19 0.00 -9.21 9.20
N PHE A 20 0.69 -10.10 8.48
CA PHE A 20 0.79 -11.51 8.86
C PHE A 20 1.56 -11.69 10.17
N THR A 21 2.65 -10.95 10.39
CA THR A 21 3.39 -10.97 11.68
C THR A 21 2.48 -10.54 12.83
N ALA A 22 1.70 -9.48 12.64
CA ALA A 22 0.72 -9.05 13.63
C ALA A 22 -0.35 -10.13 13.91
N TRP A 23 -0.83 -10.84 12.88
CA TRP A 23 -1.74 -11.98 13.06
C TRP A 23 -1.09 -13.15 13.80
N GLN A 24 0.19 -13.44 13.57
CA GLN A 24 0.92 -14.47 14.33
C GLN A 24 1.03 -14.10 15.81
N ARG A 25 1.34 -12.83 16.13
CA ARG A 25 1.42 -12.32 17.51
C ARG A 25 0.06 -12.34 18.18
N PHE A 26 -0.99 -11.88 17.49
CA PHE A 26 -2.36 -11.95 17.95
C PHE A 26 -2.77 -13.41 18.27
N ALA A 27 -2.50 -14.35 17.37
CA ALA A 27 -2.83 -15.76 17.59
C ALA A 27 -2.09 -16.35 18.79
N MET A 28 -0.81 -15.99 18.97
CA MET A 28 -0.04 -16.40 20.14
C MET A 28 -0.63 -15.83 21.45
N TYR A 29 -1.06 -14.57 21.42
CA TYR A 29 -1.68 -13.91 22.57
C TYR A 29 -3.05 -14.52 22.94
N GLU A 30 -3.91 -14.71 21.95
CA GLU A 30 -5.30 -15.14 22.17
C GLU A 30 -5.43 -16.65 22.38
N PHE A 31 -4.66 -17.46 21.63
CA PHE A 31 -4.79 -18.92 21.59
C PHE A 31 -3.57 -19.66 22.17
N GLY A 32 -2.55 -18.95 22.60
CA GLY A 32 -1.30 -19.55 23.10
C GLY A 32 -0.45 -20.24 22.03
N MET A 33 -0.82 -20.14 20.76
CA MET A 33 -0.09 -20.71 19.63
C MET A 33 -0.11 -19.73 18.44
N GLY A 34 1.05 -19.54 17.78
CA GLY A 34 1.16 -18.71 16.58
C GLY A 34 0.67 -19.43 15.32
N LEU A 35 0.34 -18.64 14.30
CA LEU A 35 -0.01 -19.17 12.96
C LEU A 35 1.23 -19.73 12.28
N PRO A 36 1.13 -20.91 11.61
CA PRO A 36 2.23 -21.44 10.81
C PRO A 36 2.60 -20.52 9.65
N GLY A 37 3.90 -20.30 9.41
CA GLY A 37 4.40 -19.42 8.35
C GLY A 37 3.93 -19.77 6.94
N LYS A 38 3.60 -21.06 6.67
CA LYS A 38 3.03 -21.51 5.39
C LYS A 38 1.66 -20.91 5.05
N LEU A 39 0.99 -20.29 6.03
CA LEU A 39 -0.30 -19.62 5.81
C LEU A 39 -0.15 -18.17 5.35
N ALA A 40 1.07 -17.60 5.35
CA ALA A 40 1.30 -16.20 5.06
C ALA A 40 0.59 -15.70 3.79
N SER A 41 0.74 -16.44 2.67
CA SER A 41 0.13 -16.06 1.39
C SER A 41 -1.41 -16.07 1.38
N GLN A 42 -2.05 -16.73 2.34
CA GLN A 42 -3.51 -16.71 2.47
C GLN A 42 -3.99 -15.40 3.12
N PHE A 43 -3.10 -14.65 3.75
CA PHE A 43 -3.39 -13.38 4.40
C PHE A 43 -3.08 -12.15 3.51
N ASP A 44 -2.56 -12.38 2.30
CA ASP A 44 -2.19 -11.29 1.40
C ASP A 44 -3.43 -10.46 1.00
N ASN A 45 -3.30 -9.15 1.18
CA ASN A 45 -4.32 -8.15 0.80
C ASN A 45 -5.72 -8.36 1.44
N LEU A 46 -5.80 -9.04 2.58
CA LEU A 46 -7.05 -9.23 3.29
C LEU A 46 -7.42 -8.00 4.13
N THR A 47 -8.73 -7.78 4.24
CA THR A 47 -9.25 -6.89 5.27
C THR A 47 -9.07 -7.49 6.67
N PRO A 48 -9.05 -6.67 7.75
CA PRO A 48 -8.94 -7.18 9.12
C PRO A 48 -10.01 -8.24 9.46
N SER A 49 -11.24 -8.05 8.99
CA SER A 49 -12.33 -9.01 9.22
C SER A 49 -12.12 -10.35 8.50
N GLN A 50 -11.55 -10.32 7.28
CA GLN A 50 -11.20 -11.53 6.55
C GLN A 50 -10.03 -12.26 7.22
N GLY A 51 -8.99 -11.51 7.63
CA GLY A 51 -7.85 -12.06 8.37
C GLY A 51 -8.28 -12.72 9.67
N LEU A 52 -9.12 -12.04 10.47
CA LEU A 52 -9.68 -12.64 11.68
C LEU A 52 -10.46 -13.93 11.38
N SER A 53 -11.25 -13.95 10.31
CA SER A 53 -12.02 -15.14 9.93
C SER A 53 -11.13 -16.35 9.65
N LEU A 54 -9.97 -16.14 8.99
CA LEU A 54 -8.98 -17.20 8.75
C LEU A 54 -8.33 -17.69 10.06
N VAL A 55 -7.99 -16.75 10.97
CA VAL A 55 -7.45 -17.11 12.29
C VAL A 55 -8.44 -17.96 13.06
N LEU A 56 -9.70 -17.51 13.16
CA LEU A 56 -10.76 -18.22 13.88
C LEU A 56 -11.01 -19.61 13.27
N ALA A 57 -11.02 -19.73 11.95
CA ALA A 57 -11.16 -21.02 11.26
C ALA A 57 -9.98 -21.96 11.60
N HIS A 58 -8.76 -21.44 11.64
CA HIS A 58 -7.57 -22.24 11.97
C HIS A 58 -7.64 -22.83 13.40
N PHE A 59 -8.13 -22.06 14.36
CA PHE A 59 -8.26 -22.50 15.77
C PHE A 59 -9.62 -23.11 16.10
N SER A 60 -10.53 -23.26 15.12
CA SER A 60 -11.91 -23.73 15.32
C SER A 60 -12.67 -22.92 16.39
N ALA A 61 -12.39 -21.62 16.48
CA ALA A 61 -12.99 -20.69 17.43
C ALA A 61 -14.22 -19.98 16.82
N ASN A 62 -15.24 -19.75 17.64
CA ASN A 62 -16.45 -19.05 17.21
C ASN A 62 -16.90 -18.04 18.28
N PRO A 63 -16.17 -16.92 18.42
CA PRO A 63 -16.52 -15.87 19.39
C PRO A 63 -17.80 -15.13 19.00
N ALA A 64 -18.42 -14.48 19.98
CA ALA A 64 -19.57 -13.61 19.76
C ALA A 64 -19.21 -12.42 18.85
N PRO A 65 -20.17 -11.82 18.13
CA PRO A 65 -19.89 -10.66 17.25
C PRO A 65 -19.22 -9.48 17.95
N SER A 66 -19.57 -9.21 19.22
CA SER A 66 -18.93 -8.16 20.03
C SER A 66 -17.47 -8.45 20.33
N GLU A 67 -17.08 -9.72 20.52
CA GLU A 67 -15.71 -10.14 20.77
C GLU A 67 -14.84 -9.98 19.52
N LYS A 68 -15.41 -10.22 18.32
CA LYS A 68 -14.68 -10.03 17.05
C LYS A 68 -14.17 -8.62 16.86
N ALA A 69 -14.94 -7.60 17.25
CA ALA A 69 -14.52 -6.21 17.19
C ALA A 69 -13.31 -5.95 18.12
N SER A 70 -13.35 -6.49 19.33
CA SER A 70 -12.24 -6.40 20.29
C SER A 70 -10.99 -7.14 19.80
N MET A 71 -11.15 -8.30 19.18
CA MET A 71 -10.06 -9.08 18.59
C MET A 71 -9.37 -8.32 17.44
N ILE A 72 -10.14 -7.65 16.57
CA ILE A 72 -9.58 -6.79 15.52
C ILE A 72 -8.81 -5.61 16.12
N ALA A 73 -9.35 -4.98 17.16
CA ALA A 73 -8.68 -3.89 17.84
C ALA A 73 -7.35 -4.35 18.50
N GLU A 74 -7.31 -5.55 19.04
CA GLU A 74 -6.08 -6.12 19.62
C GLU A 74 -5.05 -6.45 18.52
N TRP A 75 -5.47 -7.06 17.41
CA TRP A 75 -4.61 -7.25 16.26
C TRP A 75 -4.03 -5.91 15.74
N GLN A 76 -4.85 -4.85 15.69
CA GLN A 76 -4.39 -3.52 15.26
C GLN A 76 -3.27 -2.97 16.14
N LYS A 77 -3.28 -3.25 17.44
CA LYS A 77 -2.17 -2.85 18.33
C LYS A 77 -0.88 -3.56 17.94
N PHE A 78 -0.93 -4.88 17.69
CA PHE A 78 0.24 -5.62 17.21
C PHE A 78 0.72 -5.10 15.85
N LEU A 79 -0.19 -4.76 14.94
CA LEU A 79 0.18 -4.16 13.66
C LEU A 79 0.89 -2.82 13.83
N ASN A 80 0.41 -1.97 14.71
CA ASN A 80 1.04 -0.69 15.02
C ASN A 80 2.44 -0.88 15.63
N GLU A 81 2.61 -1.83 16.54
CA GLU A 81 3.92 -2.16 17.12
C GLU A 81 4.91 -2.68 16.06
N GLU A 82 4.46 -3.52 15.11
CA GLU A 82 5.28 -3.93 13.98
C GLU A 82 5.65 -2.73 13.09
N ALA A 83 4.69 -1.84 12.80
CA ALA A 83 4.94 -0.62 12.04
C ALA A 83 5.94 0.30 12.75
N ASP A 84 5.84 0.45 14.08
CA ASP A 84 6.75 1.27 14.90
C ASP A 84 8.19 0.72 14.93
N SER A 85 8.38 -0.57 14.66
CA SER A 85 9.69 -1.22 14.60
C SER A 85 10.41 -1.07 13.25
N LEU A 86 9.75 -0.52 12.24
CA LEU A 86 10.30 -0.36 10.90
C LEU A 86 11.51 0.60 10.88
N SER A 87 12.37 0.39 9.91
CA SER A 87 13.57 1.17 9.67
C SER A 87 13.86 1.27 8.16
N GLU A 88 14.87 2.02 7.77
CA GLU A 88 15.30 2.15 6.37
C GLU A 88 15.56 0.79 5.69
N LYS A 89 15.94 -0.25 6.45
CA LYS A 89 16.20 -1.60 5.91
C LYS A 89 14.94 -2.33 5.44
N ASP A 90 13.77 -1.85 5.87
CA ASP A 90 12.47 -2.45 5.55
C ASP A 90 11.84 -1.82 4.29
N GLN A 91 12.50 -0.83 3.69
CA GLN A 91 12.10 -0.29 2.39
C GLN A 91 12.09 -1.40 1.33
N LEU A 92 11.06 -1.42 0.49
CA LEU A 92 11.10 -2.30 -0.68
C LEU A 92 12.22 -1.88 -1.64
N PRO A 93 12.95 -2.86 -2.23
CA PRO A 93 14.08 -2.57 -3.09
C PRO A 93 13.74 -1.62 -4.23
N GLY A 94 14.50 -0.53 -4.34
CA GLY A 94 14.40 0.44 -5.43
C GLY A 94 13.42 1.60 -5.20
N ILE A 95 12.58 1.56 -4.15
CA ILE A 95 11.64 2.67 -3.89
C ILE A 95 12.37 3.99 -3.62
N LYS A 96 13.37 4.02 -2.75
CA LYS A 96 14.14 5.25 -2.46
C LYS A 96 14.76 5.85 -3.72
N ARG A 97 15.34 5.00 -4.59
CA ARG A 97 15.90 5.44 -5.86
C ARG A 97 14.84 6.02 -6.80
N LEU A 98 13.65 5.40 -6.85
CA LEU A 98 12.55 5.89 -7.68
C LEU A 98 12.09 7.27 -7.20
N LEU A 99 11.82 7.42 -5.89
CA LEU A 99 11.38 8.69 -5.31
C LEU A 99 12.43 9.80 -5.49
N LEU A 100 13.71 9.51 -5.23
CA LEU A 100 14.81 10.45 -5.46
C LEU A 100 14.84 10.92 -6.91
N ASN A 101 14.71 10.01 -7.88
CA ASN A 101 14.73 10.39 -9.29
C ASN A 101 13.51 11.23 -9.68
N LEU A 102 12.33 10.93 -9.16
CA LEU A 102 11.12 11.74 -9.36
C LEU A 102 11.32 13.15 -8.77
N TYR A 103 11.84 13.23 -7.56
CA TYR A 103 12.14 14.48 -6.87
C TYR A 103 13.16 15.34 -7.65
N ASP A 104 14.26 14.75 -8.13
CA ASP A 104 15.30 15.43 -8.91
C ASP A 104 14.76 15.98 -10.24
N HIS A 105 13.69 15.42 -10.76
CA HIS A 105 13.00 15.89 -11.98
C HIS A 105 11.77 16.75 -11.68
N TYR A 106 11.62 17.23 -10.45
CA TYR A 106 10.52 18.11 -10.00
C TYR A 106 9.13 17.51 -10.19
N VAL A 107 9.00 16.17 -10.21
CA VAL A 107 7.72 15.47 -10.23
C VAL A 107 7.15 15.49 -8.81
N LYS A 108 5.94 16.01 -8.66
CA LYS A 108 5.24 16.04 -7.37
C LYS A 108 4.80 14.64 -6.96
N ILE A 109 4.99 14.30 -5.68
CA ILE A 109 4.73 12.96 -5.16
C ILE A 109 3.64 13.00 -4.09
N ALA A 110 2.57 12.23 -4.30
CA ALA A 110 1.58 11.96 -3.25
C ALA A 110 1.54 10.48 -2.89
N VAL A 111 1.24 10.20 -1.62
CA VAL A 111 1.06 8.84 -1.10
C VAL A 111 -0.32 8.73 -0.45
N LEU A 112 -1.05 7.66 -0.78
CA LEU A 112 -2.37 7.39 -0.24
C LEU A 112 -2.26 6.65 1.10
N ASP A 113 -2.97 7.14 2.10
CA ASP A 113 -2.98 6.63 3.47
C ASP A 113 -4.35 6.03 3.81
N ALA A 114 -4.45 4.71 3.73
CA ALA A 114 -5.67 3.99 4.05
C ALA A 114 -5.82 3.69 5.55
N ASN A 115 -4.72 3.69 6.30
CA ASN A 115 -4.71 3.24 7.71
C ASN A 115 -4.48 4.37 8.73
N GLY A 116 -4.02 5.54 8.28
CA GLY A 116 -3.79 6.71 9.14
C GLY A 116 -2.39 6.79 9.76
N ASP A 117 -1.45 5.94 9.36
CA ASP A 117 -0.10 5.84 9.93
C ASP A 117 1.06 6.02 8.92
N VAL A 118 0.74 6.23 7.64
CA VAL A 118 1.73 6.36 6.56
C VAL A 118 2.78 7.43 6.85
N GLN A 119 2.38 8.57 7.46
CA GLN A 119 3.33 9.63 7.83
C GLN A 119 4.43 9.14 8.78
N ASN A 120 4.07 8.33 9.78
CA ASN A 120 5.03 7.80 10.75
C ASN A 120 5.93 6.76 10.09
N VAL A 121 5.36 5.85 9.30
CA VAL A 121 6.13 4.83 8.60
C VAL A 121 7.13 5.47 7.64
N LEU A 122 6.73 6.46 6.83
CA LEU A 122 7.64 7.15 5.91
C LEU A 122 8.82 7.79 6.63
N LYS A 123 8.61 8.37 7.82
CA LYS A 123 9.70 8.91 8.64
C LYS A 123 10.65 7.83 9.14
N GLN A 124 10.12 6.70 9.63
CA GLN A 124 10.92 5.59 10.14
C GLN A 124 11.80 4.96 9.06
N ILE A 125 11.27 4.88 7.84
CA ILE A 125 12.00 4.34 6.70
C ILE A 125 12.77 5.41 5.89
N ASP A 126 12.90 6.66 6.38
CA ASP A 126 13.66 7.76 5.77
C ASP A 126 13.22 8.07 4.32
N LEU A 127 11.90 8.17 4.09
CA LEU A 127 11.32 8.51 2.78
C LEU A 127 10.36 9.72 2.81
N ASP A 128 10.06 10.28 3.98
CA ASP A 128 9.11 11.38 4.13
C ASP A 128 9.54 12.67 3.42
N ASN A 129 10.85 12.90 3.30
CA ASN A 129 11.41 14.10 2.64
C ASN A 129 11.16 14.13 1.12
N TYR A 130 10.75 13.02 0.50
CA TYR A 130 10.47 12.94 -0.94
C TYR A 130 8.99 13.10 -1.27
N VAL A 131 8.11 13.17 -0.25
CA VAL A 131 6.66 13.16 -0.43
C VAL A 131 6.08 14.55 -0.21
N ASP A 132 5.42 15.11 -1.22
CA ASP A 132 4.78 16.42 -1.16
C ASP A 132 3.43 16.39 -0.44
N SER A 133 2.69 15.28 -0.52
CA SER A 133 1.37 15.15 0.11
C SER A 133 1.07 13.72 0.55
N ILE A 134 0.42 13.58 1.71
CA ILE A 134 -0.16 12.33 2.19
C ILE A 134 -1.67 12.49 2.24
N VAL A 135 -2.39 11.65 1.51
CA VAL A 135 -3.83 11.73 1.33
C VAL A 135 -4.52 10.64 2.10
N LYS A 136 -5.23 10.99 3.16
CA LYS A 136 -6.08 10.03 3.87
C LYS A 136 -7.21 9.57 2.97
N THR A 137 -7.34 8.27 2.81
CA THR A 137 -8.40 7.70 1.99
C THR A 137 -9.69 7.54 2.81
N ASN A 138 -10.81 7.63 2.13
CA ASN A 138 -12.12 7.28 2.67
C ASN A 138 -12.92 6.54 1.57
N ASP A 139 -13.93 5.77 1.97
CA ASP A 139 -14.72 4.94 1.03
C ASP A 139 -15.65 5.73 0.11
N LYS A 140 -15.71 7.06 0.24
CA LYS A 140 -16.69 7.90 -0.47
C LYS A 140 -16.10 8.65 -1.66
N GLU A 141 -14.80 8.85 -1.70
CA GLU A 141 -14.13 9.69 -2.68
C GLU A 141 -12.97 8.94 -3.33
N ASN A 142 -12.74 9.22 -4.62
CA ASN A 142 -11.56 8.70 -5.30
C ASN A 142 -10.28 9.33 -4.70
N PRO A 143 -9.42 8.56 -4.01
CA PRO A 143 -8.27 9.11 -3.32
C PRO A 143 -7.21 9.67 -4.28
N TYR A 144 -7.13 9.14 -5.51
CA TYR A 144 -6.23 9.68 -6.54
C TYR A 144 -6.69 11.06 -7.01
N LEU A 145 -8.02 11.29 -7.11
CA LEU A 145 -8.56 12.63 -7.42
C LEU A 145 -8.23 13.61 -6.29
N THR A 146 -8.39 13.21 -5.06
CA THR A 146 -8.03 14.03 -3.90
C THR A 146 -6.53 14.40 -3.92
N ALA A 147 -5.67 13.43 -4.27
CA ALA A 147 -4.22 13.64 -4.39
C ALA A 147 -3.88 14.68 -5.48
N VAL A 148 -4.45 14.54 -6.67
CA VAL A 148 -4.27 15.48 -7.79
C VAL A 148 -4.68 16.89 -7.38
N ASN A 149 -5.83 17.03 -6.73
CA ASN A 149 -6.33 18.33 -6.26
C ASN A 149 -5.40 18.94 -5.18
N GLN A 150 -4.91 18.16 -4.22
CA GLN A 150 -3.98 18.65 -3.20
C GLN A 150 -2.64 19.10 -3.79
N LEU A 151 -2.17 18.42 -4.84
CA LEU A 151 -0.94 18.79 -5.54
C LEU A 151 -1.14 19.96 -6.53
N ASN A 152 -2.39 20.41 -6.75
CA ASN A 152 -2.77 21.38 -7.78
C ASN A 152 -2.33 20.95 -9.20
N LEU A 153 -2.57 19.69 -9.55
CA LEU A 153 -2.22 19.10 -10.83
C LEU A 153 -3.47 18.72 -11.64
N ILE A 154 -3.25 18.28 -12.88
CA ILE A 154 -4.27 17.70 -13.76
C ILE A 154 -3.97 16.21 -13.88
N GLY A 155 -5.01 15.35 -13.74
CA GLY A 155 -4.83 13.90 -13.76
C GLY A 155 -4.10 13.38 -15.00
N ALA A 156 -4.42 13.89 -16.20
CA ALA A 156 -3.73 13.52 -17.44
C ALA A 156 -2.22 13.79 -17.44
N ASN A 157 -1.73 14.69 -16.60
CA ASN A 157 -0.30 14.97 -16.44
C ASN A 157 0.36 14.09 -15.36
N CYS A 158 -0.37 13.12 -14.80
CA CYS A 158 0.10 12.29 -13.71
C CYS A 158 0.16 10.82 -14.10
N ILE A 159 0.96 10.08 -13.32
CA ILE A 159 0.86 8.63 -13.21
C ILE A 159 0.28 8.25 -11.85
N GLY A 160 -0.48 7.18 -11.81
CA GLY A 160 -0.88 6.50 -10.58
C GLY A 160 -0.18 5.15 -10.48
N VAL A 161 0.32 4.81 -9.30
CA VAL A 161 0.95 3.52 -9.03
C VAL A 161 0.13 2.78 -7.97
N GLY A 162 -0.44 1.65 -8.35
CA GLY A 162 -1.34 0.89 -7.50
C GLY A 162 -1.05 -0.61 -7.47
N THR A 163 -1.59 -1.30 -6.47
CA THR A 163 -1.39 -2.74 -6.24
C THR A 163 -2.67 -3.55 -6.34
N THR A 164 -3.82 -2.89 -6.55
CA THR A 164 -5.14 -3.51 -6.65
C THR A 164 -5.88 -3.10 -7.92
N ALA A 165 -6.84 -3.92 -8.37
CA ALA A 165 -7.72 -3.56 -9.49
C ALA A 165 -8.49 -2.26 -9.22
N HIS A 166 -8.89 -2.04 -7.97
CA HIS A 166 -9.57 -0.81 -7.55
C HIS A 166 -8.66 0.43 -7.65
N ASP A 167 -7.36 0.31 -7.34
CA ASP A 167 -6.40 1.39 -7.60
C ASP A 167 -6.38 1.75 -9.09
N ILE A 168 -6.27 0.73 -9.96
CA ILE A 168 -6.21 0.93 -11.42
C ILE A 168 -7.47 1.64 -11.94
N GLU A 169 -8.65 1.23 -11.49
CA GLU A 169 -9.91 1.89 -11.84
C GLU A 169 -9.93 3.36 -11.39
N ASN A 170 -9.54 3.64 -10.16
CA ASN A 170 -9.50 4.99 -9.62
C ASN A 170 -8.49 5.90 -10.34
N ILE A 171 -7.35 5.36 -10.77
CA ILE A 171 -6.34 6.07 -11.56
C ILE A 171 -6.91 6.44 -12.94
N HIS A 172 -7.56 5.50 -13.61
CA HIS A 172 -8.19 5.78 -14.91
C HIS A 172 -9.31 6.81 -14.82
N HIS A 173 -10.09 6.83 -13.73
CA HIS A 173 -11.15 7.82 -13.53
C HIS A 173 -10.65 9.27 -13.50
N ILE A 174 -9.38 9.50 -13.21
CA ILE A 174 -8.76 10.84 -13.26
C ILE A 174 -7.98 11.07 -14.56
N SER A 175 -8.09 10.18 -15.52
CA SER A 175 -7.33 10.21 -16.80
C SER A 175 -5.82 10.14 -16.62
N ALA A 176 -5.31 9.66 -15.48
CA ALA A 176 -3.89 9.39 -15.26
C ALA A 176 -3.51 8.02 -15.85
N ILE A 177 -2.21 7.84 -16.11
CA ILE A 177 -1.67 6.56 -16.56
C ILE A 177 -1.55 5.62 -15.37
N ALA A 178 -2.13 4.43 -15.48
CA ALA A 178 -2.16 3.43 -14.43
C ALA A 178 -0.97 2.46 -14.52
N ILE A 179 -0.13 2.49 -13.50
CA ILE A 179 0.99 1.56 -13.32
C ILE A 179 0.63 0.54 -12.24
N GLY A 180 0.55 -0.72 -12.62
CA GLY A 180 0.29 -1.83 -11.71
C GLY A 180 1.59 -2.43 -11.15
N VAL A 181 1.67 -2.63 -9.83
CA VAL A 181 2.79 -3.31 -9.16
C VAL A 181 2.27 -4.57 -8.48
N GLY A 182 2.66 -5.75 -8.95
CA GLY A 182 2.25 -7.03 -8.37
C GLY A 182 1.78 -8.07 -9.38
N ASP A 183 0.74 -8.82 -9.02
CA ASP A 183 0.23 -9.92 -9.85
C ASP A 183 -0.46 -9.42 -11.13
N ALA A 184 0.07 -9.87 -12.27
CA ALA A 184 -0.40 -9.44 -13.59
C ALA A 184 -1.87 -9.79 -13.89
N LYS A 185 -2.43 -10.83 -13.27
CA LYS A 185 -3.84 -11.19 -13.49
C LYS A 185 -4.77 -10.22 -12.78
N THR A 186 -4.42 -9.86 -11.56
CA THR A 186 -5.19 -8.91 -10.75
C THR A 186 -5.15 -7.50 -11.35
N LEU A 187 -4.04 -7.14 -12.01
CA LEU A 187 -3.77 -5.81 -12.55
C LEU A 187 -3.91 -5.74 -14.08
N ALA A 188 -4.65 -6.66 -14.69
CA ALA A 188 -4.74 -6.80 -16.16
C ALA A 188 -5.18 -5.53 -16.90
N ASN A 189 -5.89 -4.63 -16.24
CA ASN A 189 -6.35 -3.35 -16.81
C ASN A 189 -5.35 -2.19 -16.64
N ALA A 190 -4.20 -2.39 -16.00
CA ALA A 190 -3.19 -1.35 -15.91
C ALA A 190 -2.57 -1.04 -17.29
N ASP A 191 -2.22 0.23 -17.52
CA ASP A 191 -1.54 0.64 -18.76
C ASP A 191 -0.14 0.05 -18.87
N TYR A 192 0.50 -0.16 -17.73
CA TYR A 192 1.79 -0.83 -17.61
C TYR A 192 1.86 -1.62 -16.30
N GLN A 193 2.60 -2.73 -16.31
CA GLN A 193 2.70 -3.61 -15.14
C GLN A 193 4.15 -4.00 -14.87
N VAL A 194 4.49 -4.09 -13.58
CA VAL A 194 5.74 -4.65 -13.08
C VAL A 194 5.47 -5.60 -11.92
N VAL A 195 6.37 -6.54 -11.70
CA VAL A 195 6.24 -7.50 -10.60
C VAL A 195 6.51 -6.83 -9.25
N GLN A 196 7.45 -5.88 -9.21
CA GLN A 196 7.86 -5.19 -7.99
C GLN A 196 8.24 -3.74 -8.27
N VAL A 197 8.10 -2.87 -7.29
CA VAL A 197 8.43 -1.44 -7.41
C VAL A 197 9.88 -1.21 -7.84
N GLY A 198 10.79 -2.11 -7.46
CA GLY A 198 12.19 -2.07 -7.85
C GLY A 198 12.45 -2.14 -9.35
N ASP A 199 11.48 -2.56 -10.16
CA ASP A 199 11.57 -2.59 -11.62
C ASP A 199 11.23 -1.23 -12.24
N LEU A 200 10.56 -0.33 -11.51
CA LEU A 200 10.23 1.01 -11.98
C LEU A 200 11.47 1.93 -12.03
N ARG A 201 11.56 2.74 -13.07
CA ARG A 201 12.61 3.75 -13.30
C ARG A 201 11.98 5.02 -13.87
N TYR A 202 12.46 6.19 -13.43
CA TYR A 202 11.95 7.47 -13.94
C TYR A 202 11.97 7.56 -15.48
N PRO A 203 13.05 7.23 -16.20
CA PRO A 203 13.05 7.32 -17.67
C PRO A 203 12.00 6.41 -18.33
N MET A 204 11.70 5.26 -17.73
CA MET A 204 10.67 4.36 -18.20
C MET A 204 9.28 4.96 -17.98
N LEU A 205 9.01 5.50 -16.80
CA LEU A 205 7.73 6.14 -16.48
C LEU A 205 7.49 7.36 -17.37
N GLN A 206 8.52 8.17 -17.60
CA GLN A 206 8.46 9.32 -18.49
C GLN A 206 8.13 8.89 -19.93
N LYS A 207 8.78 7.85 -20.44
CA LYS A 207 8.49 7.30 -21.77
C LYS A 207 7.06 6.76 -21.89
N ILE A 208 6.61 5.98 -20.90
CA ILE A 208 5.22 5.46 -20.88
C ILE A 208 4.22 6.63 -20.91
N TRP A 209 4.50 7.69 -20.16
CA TRP A 209 3.65 8.87 -20.14
C TRP A 209 3.65 9.60 -21.49
N GLU A 210 4.82 9.79 -22.13
CA GLU A 210 4.94 10.42 -23.45
C GLU A 210 4.22 9.62 -24.56
N ASP A 211 4.34 8.29 -24.53
CA ASP A 211 3.73 7.40 -25.53
C ASP A 211 2.18 7.38 -25.44
N LYS A 212 1.59 7.92 -24.37
CA LYS A 212 0.14 7.95 -24.10
C LYS A 212 -0.48 9.35 -24.30
N GLN A 213 0.34 10.40 -24.51
CA GLN A 213 -0.14 11.76 -24.81
C GLN A 213 -0.52 11.89 -26.29
#